data_5330b9820f903dee0d4af1c4334804bb
#
_entry.id   5330b9820f903dee0d4af1c4334804bb
#
_cell.length_a   1.000
_cell.length_b   1.000
_cell.length_c   1.000
_cell.angle_alpha   90.00
_cell.angle_beta   90.00
_cell.angle_gamma   90.00
#
_symmetry.space_group_name_H-M   'P 1'
#
loop_
_entity.id
_entity.type
_entity.pdbx_description
1 polymer ?
#
loop_
_entity_poly.entity_id
_entity_poly.type
_entity_poly.pdbx_seq_one_letter_code
_entity_poly.pdbx_strand_id
1 'polypeptide(L)'
;MNDGGNMRPLEFTHFGAAGWKITDGETVILLDPYLSRVRFQGRKYGPHDATDIADDPRPVVKMDEVAGHDTETIDKNVPKADFIMLSHSHFNHAMDVPYIANKTGAVVIGTESTCNIAANGGVPDEQIHAVRGGEDFQYDELSVRVIPSLHSALSCKLYKDFGTVPVKDDPLTLDEYVEGGTLAYLLRFAGREILLFGSMNYIEREVEGLRPDIVFVASAPPRLDIHDYTGRLMRCLGKPPLVVATHWDDQGLPFGANQDHALKHTPAFIDEVKAVSPNSEVFVPLHFQTLVLDGKGNMRVAE
;
A
#
# COMPACT_ATOMS: atom_id res chain seq x y z
N MET A 1 1.87 26.06 18.31
CA MET A 1 0.61 26.77 17.99
C MET A 1 0.23 26.19 16.66
N ASN A 2 -0.79 25.31 16.62
CA ASN A 2 -1.31 24.81 15.34
C ASN A 2 -2.03 26.00 14.69
N ASP A 3 -1.36 26.60 13.70
CA ASP A 3 -2.08 27.42 12.74
C ASP A 3 -3.11 26.48 12.10
N GLY A 4 -4.40 26.82 12.26
CA GLY A 4 -5.51 26.06 11.67
C GLY A 4 -5.39 26.09 10.14
N GLY A 5 -4.48 25.26 9.62
CA GLY A 5 -4.36 25.03 8.19
C GLY A 5 -5.72 24.64 7.67
N ASN A 6 -6.16 25.30 6.62
CA ASN A 6 -7.46 25.11 6.01
C ASN A 6 -7.59 23.63 5.61
N MET A 7 -8.36 22.85 6.38
CA MET A 7 -8.57 21.42 6.10
C MET A 7 -9.29 21.28 4.77
N ARG A 8 -8.54 20.82 3.76
CA ARG A 8 -9.07 20.58 2.40
C ARG A 8 -9.69 19.18 2.32
N PRO A 9 -10.69 18.97 1.48
CA PRO A 9 -11.17 17.62 1.18
C PRO A 9 -10.05 16.74 0.62
N LEU A 10 -10.11 15.44 0.93
CA LEU A 10 -9.21 14.44 0.40
C LEU A 10 -10.01 13.29 -0.22
N GLU A 11 -9.48 12.74 -1.29
CA GLU A 11 -10.00 11.55 -1.94
C GLU A 11 -8.96 10.43 -1.83
N PHE A 12 -9.44 9.22 -1.51
CA PHE A 12 -8.64 8.01 -1.39
C PHE A 12 -9.27 6.94 -2.28
N THR A 13 -8.63 6.61 -3.41
CA THR A 13 -9.10 5.56 -4.32
C THR A 13 -8.29 4.29 -4.12
N HIS A 14 -8.97 3.18 -3.85
CA HIS A 14 -8.34 1.88 -3.62
C HIS A 14 -8.08 1.15 -4.94
N PHE A 15 -6.84 0.76 -5.21
CA PHE A 15 -6.44 -0.01 -6.39
C PHE A 15 -6.39 -1.53 -6.18
N GLY A 16 -6.63 -2.00 -4.95
CA GLY A 16 -6.37 -3.38 -4.55
C GLY A 16 -4.96 -3.59 -4.01
N ALA A 17 -4.68 -4.74 -3.42
CA ALA A 17 -3.52 -4.98 -2.57
C ALA A 17 -3.36 -3.83 -1.57
N ALA A 18 -2.17 -3.25 -1.43
CA ALA A 18 -1.95 -2.04 -0.63
C ALA A 18 -2.01 -0.75 -1.48
N GLY A 19 -2.50 -0.83 -2.73
CA GLY A 19 -2.46 0.25 -3.71
C GLY A 19 -3.50 1.34 -3.47
N TRP A 20 -3.02 2.59 -3.40
CA TRP A 20 -3.87 3.76 -3.17
C TRP A 20 -3.48 4.95 -4.04
N LYS A 21 -4.49 5.70 -4.46
CA LYS A 21 -4.35 7.08 -4.93
C LYS A 21 -4.96 8.01 -3.89
N ILE A 22 -4.17 8.98 -3.44
CA ILE A 22 -4.56 10.01 -2.47
C ILE A 22 -4.41 11.38 -3.13
N THR A 23 -5.46 12.20 -3.08
CA THR A 23 -5.41 13.53 -3.71
C THR A 23 -6.30 14.53 -2.99
N ASP A 24 -5.89 15.80 -3.04
CA ASP A 24 -6.68 16.96 -2.66
C ASP A 24 -7.25 17.73 -3.88
N GLY A 25 -7.14 17.10 -5.08
CA GLY A 25 -7.52 17.68 -6.36
C GLY A 25 -6.36 18.35 -7.12
N GLU A 26 -5.25 18.67 -6.44
CA GLU A 26 -4.07 19.30 -7.03
C GLU A 26 -2.88 18.34 -7.03
N THR A 27 -2.51 17.82 -5.88
CA THR A 27 -1.43 16.86 -5.69
C THR A 27 -1.98 15.44 -5.71
N VAL A 28 -1.27 14.54 -6.41
CA VAL A 28 -1.61 13.12 -6.51
C VAL A 28 -0.47 12.27 -5.95
N ILE A 29 -0.76 11.54 -4.88
CA ILE A 29 0.15 10.64 -4.19
C ILE A 29 -0.31 9.21 -4.44
N LEU A 30 0.60 8.34 -4.85
CA LEU A 30 0.35 6.91 -4.96
C LEU A 30 1.11 6.17 -3.86
N LEU A 31 0.46 5.19 -3.23
CA LEU A 31 1.08 4.20 -2.37
C LEU A 31 0.96 2.84 -3.04
N ASP A 32 2.06 2.11 -3.15
CA ASP A 32 2.10 0.72 -3.63
C ASP A 32 1.23 0.46 -4.89
N PRO A 33 1.36 1.26 -5.96
CA PRO A 33 0.44 1.24 -7.10
C PRO A 33 0.62 -0.04 -7.94
N TYR A 34 -0.16 -1.09 -7.61
CA TYR A 34 -0.18 -2.35 -8.34
C TYR A 34 -1.51 -2.55 -9.06
N LEU A 35 -1.53 -2.24 -10.36
CA LEU A 35 -2.72 -2.30 -11.21
C LEU A 35 -2.68 -3.46 -12.23
N SER A 36 -1.50 -3.99 -12.54
CA SER A 36 -1.32 -5.05 -13.53
C SER A 36 -1.92 -6.39 -13.11
N ARG A 37 -2.10 -6.65 -11.81
CA ARG A 37 -2.77 -7.84 -11.27
C ARG A 37 -2.36 -9.13 -11.98
N VAL A 38 -1.05 -9.42 -11.98
CA VAL A 38 -0.48 -10.58 -12.68
C VAL A 38 -1.12 -11.89 -12.19
N ARG A 39 -1.57 -12.73 -13.14
CA ARG A 39 -1.92 -14.11 -12.84
C ARG A 39 -0.63 -14.91 -12.71
N PHE A 40 -0.15 -15.10 -11.49
CA PHE A 40 1.08 -15.82 -11.24
C PHE A 40 0.81 -17.26 -10.80
N GLN A 41 1.74 -18.15 -11.10
CA GLN A 41 1.67 -19.54 -10.64
C GLN A 41 1.75 -19.55 -9.10
N GLY A 42 0.64 -19.93 -8.44
CA GLY A 42 0.45 -19.72 -7.02
C GLY A 42 1.57 -20.29 -6.16
N ARG A 43 2.21 -19.43 -5.38
CA ARG A 43 2.86 -19.88 -4.15
C ARG A 43 1.75 -20.19 -3.16
N LYS A 44 1.75 -21.40 -2.63
CA LYS A 44 0.88 -21.75 -1.50
C LYS A 44 1.48 -21.15 -0.24
N TYR A 45 0.79 -20.18 0.33
CA TYR A 45 1.14 -19.56 1.61
C TYR A 45 0.26 -20.09 2.76
N GLY A 46 -0.11 -21.37 2.68
CA GLY A 46 -0.98 -22.00 3.68
C GLY A 46 -2.47 -21.84 3.37
N PRO A 47 -3.35 -21.79 4.40
CA PRO A 47 -4.81 -21.85 4.21
C PRO A 47 -5.42 -20.60 3.56
N HIS A 48 -4.61 -19.62 3.20
CA HIS A 48 -5.02 -18.32 2.65
C HIS A 48 -4.51 -18.11 1.22
N ASP A 49 -4.23 -19.21 0.51
CA ASP A 49 -3.70 -19.15 -0.86
C ASP A 49 -4.62 -18.41 -1.82
N ALA A 50 -3.99 -17.71 -2.77
CA ALA A 50 -4.68 -17.11 -3.90
C ALA A 50 -5.53 -18.16 -4.64
N THR A 51 -6.75 -17.78 -4.96
CA THR A 51 -7.68 -18.66 -5.68
C THR A 51 -7.47 -18.49 -7.18
N ASP A 52 -7.08 -19.55 -7.88
CA ASP A 52 -7.08 -19.53 -9.34
C ASP A 52 -8.52 -19.74 -9.84
N ILE A 53 -8.94 -18.93 -10.83
CA ILE A 53 -10.22 -19.09 -11.50
C ILE A 53 -10.00 -19.74 -12.87
N ALA A 54 -10.73 -20.84 -13.14
CA ALA A 54 -10.54 -21.67 -14.34
C ALA A 54 -10.69 -20.89 -15.66
N ASP A 55 -11.56 -19.86 -15.67
CA ASP A 55 -11.90 -19.08 -16.87
C ASP A 55 -11.14 -17.75 -16.96
N ASP A 56 -10.07 -17.55 -16.18
CA ASP A 56 -9.26 -16.35 -16.28
C ASP A 56 -8.46 -16.34 -17.59
N PRO A 57 -8.73 -15.40 -18.52
CA PRO A 57 -8.08 -15.39 -19.83
C PRO A 57 -6.62 -14.90 -19.79
N ARG A 58 -6.17 -14.35 -18.66
CA ARG A 58 -4.81 -13.81 -18.55
C ARG A 58 -3.79 -14.95 -18.58
N PRO A 59 -2.61 -14.76 -19.19
CA PRO A 59 -1.55 -15.77 -19.15
C PRO A 59 -1.07 -15.98 -17.70
N VAL A 60 -0.77 -17.22 -17.37
CA VAL A 60 -0.09 -17.54 -16.10
C VAL A 60 1.39 -17.23 -16.26
N VAL A 61 1.91 -16.35 -15.42
CA VAL A 61 3.33 -16.00 -15.36
C VAL A 61 3.97 -16.82 -14.24
N LYS A 62 5.11 -17.48 -14.54
CA LYS A 62 5.88 -18.17 -13.53
C LYS A 62 6.73 -17.17 -12.74
N MET A 63 7.18 -17.58 -11.55
CA MET A 63 7.98 -16.71 -10.71
C MET A 63 9.34 -16.35 -11.32
N ASP A 64 9.90 -17.23 -12.15
CA ASP A 64 11.15 -17.03 -12.90
C ASP A 64 10.97 -16.39 -14.29
N GLU A 65 9.79 -15.84 -14.56
CA GLU A 65 9.45 -15.13 -15.79
C GLU A 65 9.22 -13.64 -15.55
N VAL A 66 9.42 -12.84 -16.59
CA VAL A 66 9.12 -11.39 -16.61
C VAL A 66 7.63 -11.22 -16.86
N ALA A 67 6.97 -10.38 -16.06
CA ALA A 67 5.58 -9.99 -16.28
C ALA A 67 5.50 -8.64 -17.03
N GLY A 68 4.50 -8.53 -17.91
CA GLY A 68 4.19 -7.26 -18.55
C GLY A 68 3.28 -6.39 -17.69
N HIS A 69 3.24 -5.08 -18.00
CA HIS A 69 2.31 -4.13 -17.39
C HIS A 69 0.95 -4.14 -18.10
N ASP A 70 -0.14 -4.03 -17.33
CA ASP A 70 -1.45 -3.68 -17.88
C ASP A 70 -1.55 -2.15 -18.07
N THR A 71 -0.95 -1.68 -19.18
CA THR A 71 -0.86 -0.25 -19.48
C THR A 71 -2.24 0.39 -19.67
N GLU A 72 -3.23 -0.35 -20.16
CA GLU A 72 -4.59 0.16 -20.34
C GLU A 72 -5.23 0.50 -18.98
N THR A 73 -5.18 -0.44 -18.03
CA THR A 73 -5.69 -0.22 -16.68
C THR A 73 -4.93 0.89 -15.96
N ILE A 74 -3.59 0.93 -16.08
CA ILE A 74 -2.76 1.97 -15.47
C ILE A 74 -3.13 3.34 -16.07
N ASP A 75 -3.17 3.46 -17.38
CA ASP A 75 -3.40 4.73 -18.07
C ASP A 75 -4.77 5.33 -17.76
N LYS A 76 -5.77 4.48 -17.64
CA LYS A 76 -7.14 4.86 -17.28
C LYS A 76 -7.24 5.41 -15.85
N ASN A 77 -6.54 4.79 -14.89
CA ASN A 77 -6.73 5.07 -13.46
C ASN A 77 -5.67 6.01 -12.89
N VAL A 78 -4.52 6.14 -13.55
CA VAL A 78 -3.39 6.97 -13.14
C VAL A 78 -2.98 7.92 -14.27
N PRO A 79 -3.82 8.90 -14.65
CA PRO A 79 -3.46 9.90 -15.66
C PRO A 79 -2.39 10.89 -15.18
N LYS A 80 -2.24 11.05 -13.84
CA LYS A 80 -1.28 11.92 -13.17
C LYS A 80 -0.80 11.27 -11.88
N ALA A 81 0.47 11.48 -11.54
CA ALA A 81 1.02 11.27 -10.21
C ALA A 81 2.14 12.29 -9.98
N ASP A 82 2.24 12.82 -8.77
CA ASP A 82 3.33 13.70 -8.34
C ASP A 82 4.32 12.91 -7.46
N PHE A 83 3.82 11.96 -6.67
CA PHE A 83 4.62 11.10 -5.80
C PHE A 83 4.18 9.64 -5.89
N ILE A 84 5.14 8.73 -5.82
CA ILE A 84 4.94 7.29 -5.68
C ILE A 84 5.74 6.84 -4.47
N MET A 85 5.06 6.31 -3.44
CA MET A 85 5.68 5.80 -2.22
C MET A 85 5.51 4.31 -2.16
N LEU A 86 6.57 3.57 -1.83
CA LEU A 86 6.51 2.13 -1.68
C LEU A 86 6.77 1.69 -0.25
N SER A 87 5.85 0.89 0.26
CA SER A 87 6.01 0.25 1.57
C SER A 87 7.10 -0.82 1.55
N HIS A 88 7.22 -1.59 0.46
CA HIS A 88 8.28 -2.56 0.21
C HIS A 88 8.29 -2.96 -1.28
N SER A 89 9.27 -3.75 -1.69
CA SER A 89 9.56 -3.95 -3.10
C SER A 89 9.07 -5.24 -3.73
N HIS A 90 8.16 -6.02 -3.11
CA HIS A 90 7.53 -7.14 -3.77
C HIS A 90 6.79 -6.71 -5.05
N PHE A 91 6.70 -7.60 -6.05
CA PHE A 91 6.11 -7.28 -7.36
C PHE A 91 4.68 -6.71 -7.27
N ASN A 92 3.88 -7.23 -6.33
CA ASN A 92 2.51 -6.77 -6.08
C ASN A 92 2.40 -5.40 -5.38
N HIS A 93 3.50 -4.69 -5.24
CA HIS A 93 3.61 -3.30 -4.79
C HIS A 93 4.40 -2.48 -5.80
N ALA A 94 5.47 -3.03 -6.39
CA ALA A 94 6.52 -2.27 -7.04
C ALA A 94 6.56 -2.40 -8.57
N MET A 95 5.99 -3.46 -9.17
CA MET A 95 6.25 -3.74 -10.59
C MET A 95 5.76 -2.65 -11.54
N ASP A 96 4.66 -1.97 -11.23
CA ASP A 96 4.11 -0.93 -12.10
C ASP A 96 4.77 0.45 -11.92
N VAL A 97 5.62 0.60 -10.90
CA VAL A 97 6.27 1.88 -10.54
C VAL A 97 7.08 2.48 -11.68
N PRO A 98 7.97 1.73 -12.38
CA PRO A 98 8.76 2.33 -13.45
C PRO A 98 7.91 2.89 -14.59
N TYR A 99 6.88 2.14 -15.00
CA TYR A 99 5.97 2.60 -16.04
C TYR A 99 5.23 3.87 -15.64
N ILE A 100 4.67 3.91 -14.42
CA ILE A 100 3.94 5.05 -13.90
C ILE A 100 4.87 6.27 -13.76
N ALA A 101 6.05 6.10 -13.16
CA ALA A 101 7.00 7.18 -12.93
C ALA A 101 7.50 7.80 -14.23
N ASN A 102 7.88 6.98 -15.23
CA ASN A 102 8.30 7.46 -16.55
C ASN A 102 7.20 8.24 -17.26
N LYS A 103 5.94 7.79 -17.15
CA LYS A 103 4.79 8.42 -17.78
C LYS A 103 4.41 9.74 -17.13
N THR A 104 4.47 9.84 -15.81
CA THR A 104 3.92 10.96 -15.04
C THR A 104 4.96 11.98 -14.60
N GLY A 105 6.24 11.59 -14.57
CA GLY A 105 7.30 12.38 -13.96
C GLY A 105 7.30 12.38 -12.44
N ALA A 106 6.56 11.44 -11.81
CA ALA A 106 6.42 11.36 -10.37
C ALA A 106 7.76 11.07 -9.65
N VAL A 107 7.93 11.65 -8.47
CA VAL A 107 9.03 11.31 -7.56
C VAL A 107 8.75 9.96 -6.91
N VAL A 108 9.69 9.03 -7.03
CA VAL A 108 9.64 7.70 -6.41
C VAL A 108 10.36 7.74 -5.06
N ILE A 109 9.67 7.37 -3.98
CA ILE A 109 10.20 7.34 -2.62
C ILE A 109 10.12 5.91 -2.09
N GLY A 110 11.24 5.33 -1.69
CA GLY A 110 11.26 3.98 -1.12
C GLY A 110 12.68 3.53 -0.75
N THR A 111 12.81 2.25 -0.40
CA THR A 111 14.10 1.66 -0.04
C THR A 111 15.04 1.60 -1.25
N GLU A 112 16.29 1.23 -1.01
CA GLU A 112 17.28 0.98 -2.09
C GLU A 112 16.73 0.00 -3.15
N SER A 113 16.02 -1.06 -2.73
CA SER A 113 15.38 -1.99 -3.66
C SER A 113 14.34 -1.31 -4.55
N THR A 114 13.50 -0.45 -3.99
CA THR A 114 12.53 0.36 -4.75
C THR A 114 13.24 1.26 -5.76
N CYS A 115 14.31 1.91 -5.32
CA CYS A 115 15.10 2.80 -6.18
C CYS A 115 15.75 2.03 -7.34
N ASN A 116 16.28 0.82 -7.06
CA ASN A 116 16.87 -0.03 -8.09
C ASN A 116 15.82 -0.53 -9.10
N ILE A 117 14.59 -0.86 -8.65
CA ILE A 117 13.47 -1.20 -9.55
C ILE A 117 13.15 -0.02 -10.46
N ALA A 118 13.05 1.18 -9.92
CA ALA A 118 12.79 2.39 -10.70
C ALA A 118 13.90 2.66 -11.73
N ALA A 119 15.17 2.59 -11.29
CA ALA A 119 16.35 2.78 -12.16
C ALA A 119 16.42 1.72 -13.26
N ASN A 120 16.22 0.43 -12.95
CA ASN A 120 16.17 -0.67 -13.92
C ASN A 120 15.09 -0.45 -14.99
N GLY A 121 13.99 0.21 -14.63
CA GLY A 121 12.92 0.61 -15.55
C GLY A 121 13.15 1.95 -16.26
N GLY A 122 14.33 2.56 -16.12
CA GLY A 122 14.71 3.79 -16.81
C GLY A 122 14.13 5.07 -16.22
N VAL A 123 13.70 5.06 -14.97
CA VAL A 123 13.29 6.30 -14.27
C VAL A 123 14.53 7.15 -14.01
N PRO A 124 14.50 8.46 -14.35
CA PRO A 124 15.63 9.36 -14.12
C PRO A 124 16.04 9.49 -12.65
N ASP A 125 17.34 9.59 -12.38
CA ASP A 125 17.89 9.64 -11.02
C ASP A 125 17.31 10.79 -10.18
N GLU A 126 17.00 11.92 -10.81
CA GLU A 126 16.39 13.08 -10.14
C GLU A 126 14.96 12.85 -9.63
N GLN A 127 14.32 11.79 -10.09
CA GLN A 127 12.99 11.36 -9.60
C GLN A 127 13.08 10.28 -8.52
N ILE A 128 14.28 9.77 -8.15
CA ILE A 128 14.45 8.63 -7.27
C ILE A 128 14.99 9.08 -5.92
N HIS A 129 14.20 8.96 -4.87
CA HIS A 129 14.56 9.33 -3.51
C HIS A 129 14.66 8.10 -2.61
N ALA A 130 15.90 7.64 -2.35
CA ALA A 130 16.17 6.52 -1.47
C ALA A 130 15.98 6.91 0.00
N VAL A 131 15.25 6.08 0.75
CA VAL A 131 15.00 6.26 2.19
C VAL A 131 15.23 4.94 2.95
N ARG A 132 15.44 5.05 4.26
CA ARG A 132 15.74 3.90 5.14
C ARG A 132 14.81 3.81 6.33
N GLY A 133 14.02 4.86 6.59
CA GLY A 133 13.22 5.04 7.77
C GLY A 133 13.89 5.97 8.78
N GLY A 134 13.11 6.95 9.25
CA GLY A 134 13.54 8.03 10.14
C GLY A 134 13.60 9.40 9.44
N GLU A 135 13.58 9.45 8.12
CA GLU A 135 13.52 10.70 7.36
C GLU A 135 12.16 11.39 7.56
N ASP A 136 12.17 12.73 7.54
CA ASP A 136 10.96 13.57 7.61
C ASP A 136 11.15 14.72 6.60
N PHE A 137 10.63 14.53 5.39
CA PHE A 137 10.82 15.42 4.26
C PHE A 137 9.63 16.37 4.10
N GLN A 138 9.92 17.58 3.64
CA GLN A 138 8.93 18.57 3.24
C GLN A 138 8.96 18.75 1.71
N TYR A 139 7.81 18.54 1.08
CA TYR A 139 7.55 18.78 -0.34
C TYR A 139 6.38 19.76 -0.45
N ASP A 140 6.67 21.06 -0.54
CA ASP A 140 5.65 22.12 -0.54
C ASP A 140 4.56 21.89 0.55
N GLU A 141 3.35 21.53 0.14
CA GLU A 141 2.21 21.30 1.02
C GLU A 141 2.18 19.88 1.65
N LEU A 142 3.05 18.97 1.21
CA LEU A 142 3.14 17.59 1.69
C LEU A 142 4.37 17.40 2.57
N SER A 143 4.18 16.92 3.80
CA SER A 143 5.28 16.39 4.61
C SER A 143 5.19 14.86 4.67
N VAL A 144 6.33 14.20 4.51
CA VAL A 144 6.44 12.73 4.50
C VAL A 144 7.42 12.28 5.57
N ARG A 145 6.91 11.73 6.65
CA ARG A 145 7.75 11.02 7.63
C ARG A 145 7.81 9.54 7.28
N VAL A 146 9.02 9.06 7.00
CA VAL A 146 9.30 7.66 6.70
C VAL A 146 9.53 6.90 8.01
N ILE A 147 8.80 5.81 8.22
CA ILE A 147 8.82 5.02 9.45
C ILE A 147 9.34 3.62 9.14
N PRO A 148 10.40 3.14 9.81
CA PRO A 148 10.82 1.74 9.70
C PRO A 148 9.69 0.80 10.10
N SER A 149 9.45 -0.24 9.33
CA SER A 149 8.37 -1.19 9.59
C SER A 149 8.83 -2.64 9.39
N LEU A 150 7.89 -3.58 9.41
CA LEU A 150 8.13 -4.99 9.18
C LEU A 150 7.14 -5.54 8.18
N HIS A 151 7.62 -6.43 7.32
CA HIS A 151 6.74 -7.23 6.47
C HIS A 151 5.93 -8.24 7.29
N SER A 152 4.79 -8.67 6.77
CA SER A 152 4.01 -9.76 7.36
C SER A 152 4.85 -11.03 7.49
N ALA A 153 4.56 -11.85 8.51
CA ALA A 153 5.23 -13.13 8.68
C ALA A 153 4.78 -14.20 7.67
N LEU A 154 4.12 -13.81 6.58
CA LEU A 154 3.44 -14.70 5.65
C LEU A 154 2.71 -15.82 6.41
N SER A 155 1.69 -16.40 6.00
CA SER A 155 0.83 -17.33 6.78
C SER A 155 1.52 -18.52 7.49
N CYS A 156 2.82 -18.58 7.49
CA CYS A 156 3.62 -19.68 8.09
C CYS A 156 4.76 -19.18 8.99
N LYS A 157 4.72 -17.92 9.41
CA LYS A 157 5.79 -17.28 10.22
C LYS A 157 7.18 -17.35 9.58
N LEU A 158 7.20 -17.39 8.25
CA LEU A 158 8.42 -17.39 7.47
C LEU A 158 8.64 -16.02 6.86
N TYR A 159 9.72 -15.37 7.26
CA TYR A 159 10.28 -14.25 6.52
C TYR A 159 11.12 -14.81 5.38
N LYS A 160 10.82 -14.39 4.17
CA LYS A 160 11.51 -14.80 2.94
C LYS A 160 11.90 -13.57 2.15
N ASP A 161 12.70 -13.85 1.12
CA ASP A 161 13.02 -12.89 0.07
C ASP A 161 13.75 -11.65 0.61
N PHE A 162 14.61 -11.88 1.65
CA PHE A 162 15.52 -10.86 2.14
C PHE A 162 16.56 -10.49 1.09
N GLY A 163 16.96 -9.26 1.09
CA GLY A 163 18.00 -8.77 0.20
C GLY A 163 17.62 -7.44 -0.43
N THR A 164 18.42 -7.05 -1.41
CA THR A 164 18.22 -5.84 -2.18
C THR A 164 18.04 -6.24 -3.64
N VAL A 165 17.06 -5.69 -4.32
CA VAL A 165 16.89 -5.87 -5.77
C VAL A 165 18.16 -5.35 -6.46
N PRO A 166 18.80 -6.14 -7.34
CA PRO A 166 20.03 -5.69 -7.99
C PRO A 166 19.75 -4.62 -9.05
N VAL A 167 20.72 -3.75 -9.28
CA VAL A 167 20.77 -2.91 -10.48
C VAL A 167 21.18 -3.78 -11.66
N LYS A 168 20.39 -3.80 -12.73
CA LYS A 168 20.67 -4.54 -13.96
C LYS A 168 19.94 -3.93 -15.16
N ASP A 169 20.45 -4.21 -16.36
CA ASP A 169 19.85 -3.72 -17.60
C ASP A 169 18.67 -4.58 -18.09
N ASP A 170 18.61 -5.84 -17.65
CA ASP A 170 17.55 -6.79 -18.03
C ASP A 170 16.30 -6.59 -17.15
N PRO A 171 15.08 -6.79 -17.70
CA PRO A 171 13.86 -6.77 -16.91
C PRO A 171 13.87 -7.78 -15.75
N LEU A 172 13.24 -7.43 -14.64
CA LEU A 172 13.13 -8.30 -13.45
C LEU A 172 12.11 -9.42 -13.69
N THR A 173 12.45 -10.63 -13.27
CA THR A 173 11.48 -11.72 -13.09
C THR A 173 10.68 -11.51 -11.79
N LEU A 174 9.52 -12.16 -11.62
CA LEU A 174 8.67 -11.94 -10.44
C LEU A 174 9.37 -12.29 -9.13
N ASP A 175 10.27 -13.30 -9.11
CA ASP A 175 11.00 -13.72 -7.91
C ASP A 175 12.21 -12.84 -7.58
N GLU A 176 12.64 -11.96 -8.48
CA GLU A 176 13.67 -10.96 -8.21
C GLU A 176 13.13 -9.73 -7.44
N TYR A 177 11.81 -9.56 -7.39
CA TYR A 177 11.18 -8.54 -6.54
C TYR A 177 11.19 -9.02 -5.08
N VAL A 178 12.31 -8.87 -4.40
CA VAL A 178 12.46 -9.21 -2.98
C VAL A 178 11.79 -8.17 -2.06
N GLU A 179 11.64 -8.48 -0.77
CA GLU A 179 11.02 -7.56 0.19
C GLU A 179 11.77 -6.21 0.27
N GLY A 180 13.07 -6.23 0.29
CA GLY A 180 13.93 -5.05 0.17
C GLY A 180 13.87 -4.04 1.30
N GLY A 181 13.32 -4.41 2.44
CA GLY A 181 13.04 -3.54 3.58
C GLY A 181 11.62 -2.96 3.54
N THR A 182 10.94 -2.98 4.70
CA THR A 182 9.55 -2.52 4.82
C THR A 182 9.46 -1.18 5.54
N LEU A 183 8.64 -0.30 5.00
CA LEU A 183 8.38 1.05 5.48
C LEU A 183 6.88 1.26 5.74
N ALA A 184 6.58 2.20 6.62
CA ALA A 184 5.29 2.86 6.74
C ALA A 184 5.49 4.36 6.53
N TYR A 185 4.43 5.08 6.20
CA TYR A 185 4.51 6.50 5.92
C TYR A 185 3.48 7.27 6.75
N LEU A 186 3.92 8.32 7.44
CA LEU A 186 3.04 9.32 8.02
C LEU A 186 3.07 10.57 7.14
N LEU A 187 1.96 10.80 6.45
CA LEU A 187 1.79 11.98 5.62
C LEU A 187 1.12 13.09 6.45
N ARG A 188 1.64 14.31 6.34
CA ARG A 188 0.94 15.52 6.75
C ARG A 188 0.52 16.24 5.49
N PHE A 189 -0.75 16.13 5.17
CA PHE A 189 -1.29 16.59 3.89
C PHE A 189 -2.71 17.13 4.05
N ALA A 190 -3.01 18.27 3.41
CA ALA A 190 -4.30 18.94 3.47
C ALA A 190 -4.81 19.18 4.91
N GLY A 191 -3.89 19.44 5.86
CA GLY A 191 -4.22 19.66 7.27
C GLY A 191 -4.53 18.39 8.06
N ARG A 192 -4.16 17.18 7.55
CA ARG A 192 -4.40 15.88 8.18
C ARG A 192 -3.12 15.10 8.38
N GLU A 193 -3.10 14.26 9.40
CA GLU A 193 -2.08 13.21 9.59
C GLU A 193 -2.66 11.86 9.13
N ILE A 194 -2.02 11.25 8.11
CA ILE A 194 -2.45 10.01 7.46
C ILE A 194 -1.34 9.00 7.62
N LEU A 195 -1.60 7.89 8.33
CA LEU A 195 -0.63 6.82 8.53
C LEU A 195 -0.95 5.63 7.62
N LEU A 196 0.04 5.19 6.85
CA LEU A 196 -0.11 4.18 5.79
C LEU A 196 0.77 2.97 6.09
N PHE A 197 0.16 1.78 6.20
CA PHE A 197 0.84 0.48 6.27
C PHE A 197 0.54 -0.36 5.04
N GLY A 198 1.56 -0.79 4.32
CA GLY A 198 1.43 -1.68 3.16
C GLY A 198 1.57 -3.17 3.48
N SER A 199 1.83 -3.54 4.76
CA SER A 199 1.97 -4.94 5.16
C SER A 199 1.39 -5.19 6.56
N MET A 200 1.12 -6.48 6.91
CA MET A 200 0.47 -6.88 8.15
C MET A 200 1.48 -7.04 9.29
N ASN A 201 2.32 -6.03 9.50
CA ASN A 201 3.23 -5.97 10.64
C ASN A 201 3.73 -4.53 10.86
N TYR A 202 4.37 -4.28 12.00
CA TYR A 202 4.93 -2.96 12.35
C TYR A 202 5.94 -3.08 13.50
N ILE A 203 6.77 -2.06 13.67
CA ILE A 203 7.64 -1.91 14.84
C ILE A 203 6.91 -1.00 15.84
N GLU A 204 6.46 -1.57 16.95
CA GLU A 204 5.60 -0.87 17.92
C GLU A 204 6.23 0.43 18.44
N ARG A 205 7.51 0.41 18.78
CA ARG A 205 8.24 1.58 19.25
C ARG A 205 8.26 2.74 18.26
N GLU A 206 8.25 2.45 16.94
CA GLU A 206 8.33 3.47 15.91
C GLU A 206 7.00 4.18 15.67
N VAL A 207 5.90 3.55 16.07
CA VAL A 207 4.53 4.08 15.89
C VAL A 207 3.90 4.54 17.21
N GLU A 208 4.47 4.17 18.34
CA GLU A 208 3.97 4.55 19.66
C GLU A 208 3.93 6.07 19.83
N GLY A 209 2.78 6.58 20.25
CA GLY A 209 2.57 8.01 20.47
C GLY A 209 2.16 8.81 19.24
N LEU A 210 2.15 8.23 18.04
CA LEU A 210 1.52 8.84 16.88
C LEU A 210 0.00 8.96 17.12
N ARG A 211 -0.61 9.99 16.54
CA ARG A 211 -2.05 10.28 16.70
C ARG A 211 -2.65 10.65 15.34
N PRO A 212 -2.59 9.74 14.35
CA PRO A 212 -3.08 10.06 13.03
C PRO A 212 -4.59 10.27 13.03
N ASP A 213 -5.07 11.16 12.15
CA ASP A 213 -6.50 11.34 11.88
C ASP A 213 -7.07 10.09 11.16
N ILE A 214 -6.23 9.48 10.31
CA ILE A 214 -6.61 8.33 9.49
C ILE A 214 -5.45 7.32 9.52
N VAL A 215 -5.79 6.03 9.69
CA VAL A 215 -4.81 4.95 9.53
C VAL A 215 -5.28 3.93 8.50
N PHE A 216 -4.42 3.60 7.56
CA PHE A 216 -4.58 2.50 6.60
C PHE A 216 -3.90 1.27 7.16
N VAL A 217 -4.67 0.22 7.45
CA VAL A 217 -4.20 -0.99 8.13
C VAL A 217 -4.34 -2.19 7.20
N ALA A 218 -3.23 -2.83 6.89
CA ALA A 218 -3.24 -4.07 6.12
C ALA A 218 -3.93 -5.18 6.92
N SER A 219 -5.02 -5.73 6.37
CA SER A 219 -6.02 -6.50 7.13
C SER A 219 -6.18 -7.96 6.71
N ALA A 220 -5.38 -8.44 5.73
CA ALA A 220 -5.41 -9.84 5.28
C ALA A 220 -5.10 -10.83 6.42
N PRO A 221 -5.50 -12.11 6.27
CA PRO A 221 -5.31 -13.14 7.28
C PRO A 221 -3.90 -13.30 7.87
N PRO A 222 -2.77 -13.04 7.18
CA PRO A 222 -1.44 -13.08 7.80
C PRO A 222 -1.28 -12.22 9.06
N ARG A 223 -2.15 -11.22 9.28
CA ARG A 223 -2.20 -10.46 10.53
C ARG A 223 -2.41 -11.34 11.77
N LEU A 224 -3.10 -12.48 11.62
CA LEU A 224 -3.42 -13.41 12.71
C LEU A 224 -2.19 -14.17 13.23
N ASP A 225 -1.10 -14.19 12.45
CA ASP A 225 0.17 -14.75 12.87
C ASP A 225 0.97 -13.81 13.79
N ILE A 226 0.58 -12.55 13.89
CA ILE A 226 1.16 -11.53 14.75
C ILE A 226 0.32 -11.40 16.02
N HIS A 227 0.94 -11.54 17.19
CA HIS A 227 0.23 -11.46 18.47
C HIS A 227 -0.53 -10.14 18.63
N ASP A 228 -1.85 -10.22 18.81
CA ASP A 228 -2.75 -9.07 19.02
C ASP A 228 -2.46 -7.88 18.09
N TYR A 229 -2.25 -8.18 16.79
CA TYR A 229 -1.81 -7.21 15.78
C TYR A 229 -2.65 -5.94 15.80
N THR A 230 -3.94 -6.08 15.57
CA THR A 230 -4.87 -4.96 15.46
C THR A 230 -5.04 -4.22 16.79
N GLY A 231 -5.22 -4.97 17.90
CA GLY A 231 -5.46 -4.37 19.21
C GLY A 231 -4.27 -3.56 19.72
N ARG A 232 -3.05 -4.10 19.56
CA ARG A 232 -1.81 -3.38 19.93
C ARG A 232 -1.64 -2.12 19.09
N LEU A 233 -1.83 -2.23 17.77
CA LEU A 233 -1.72 -1.08 16.86
C LEU A 233 -2.67 0.05 17.27
N MET A 234 -3.95 -0.27 17.48
CA MET A 234 -4.95 0.73 17.87
C MET A 234 -4.59 1.41 19.20
N ARG A 235 -4.05 0.67 20.18
CA ARG A 235 -3.59 1.26 21.45
C ARG A 235 -2.38 2.17 21.26
N CYS A 236 -1.38 1.75 20.51
CA CYS A 236 -0.17 2.53 20.21
C CYS A 236 -0.52 3.87 19.55
N LEU A 237 -1.45 3.85 18.59
CA LEU A 237 -1.87 5.04 17.84
C LEU A 237 -2.89 5.91 18.58
N GLY A 238 -3.29 5.53 19.81
CA GLY A 238 -4.26 6.31 20.60
C GLY A 238 -5.68 6.26 20.07
N LYS A 239 -6.05 5.17 19.39
CA LYS A 239 -7.39 4.91 18.86
C LYS A 239 -7.80 5.92 17.79
N PRO A 240 -7.18 5.88 16.60
CA PRO A 240 -7.48 6.79 15.50
C PRO A 240 -8.97 6.83 15.17
N PRO A 241 -9.56 7.98 14.85
CA PRO A 241 -10.99 8.08 14.57
C PRO A 241 -11.38 7.36 13.28
N LEU A 242 -10.50 7.33 12.27
CA LEU A 242 -10.76 6.70 10.96
C LEU A 242 -9.75 5.58 10.69
N VAL A 243 -10.28 4.41 10.41
CA VAL A 243 -9.49 3.21 10.07
C VAL A 243 -9.92 2.70 8.70
N VAL A 244 -8.98 2.56 7.79
CA VAL A 244 -9.23 2.06 6.44
C VAL A 244 -8.52 0.73 6.27
N ALA A 245 -9.28 -0.33 5.95
CA ALA A 245 -8.73 -1.63 5.64
C ALA A 245 -8.06 -1.59 4.27
N THR A 246 -6.81 -2.04 4.21
CA THR A 246 -6.06 -2.22 2.97
C THR A 246 -5.52 -3.65 2.90
N HIS A 247 -5.02 -4.05 1.74
CA HIS A 247 -4.41 -5.37 1.49
C HIS A 247 -5.28 -6.54 1.99
N TRP A 248 -6.59 -6.44 1.76
CA TRP A 248 -7.56 -7.45 2.18
C TRP A 248 -7.89 -8.45 1.07
N ASP A 249 -7.66 -8.09 -0.19
CA ASP A 249 -8.08 -8.80 -1.40
C ASP A 249 -7.11 -9.88 -1.86
N ASP A 250 -7.57 -10.72 -2.75
CA ASP A 250 -6.75 -11.66 -3.51
C ASP A 250 -6.17 -10.93 -4.73
N GLN A 251 -4.93 -10.52 -4.62
CA GLN A 251 -4.21 -9.73 -5.61
C GLN A 251 -3.86 -10.50 -6.90
N GLY A 252 -3.96 -11.81 -6.91
CA GLY A 252 -3.74 -12.65 -8.08
C GLY A 252 -4.96 -12.70 -9.01
N LEU A 253 -6.15 -12.30 -8.53
CA LEU A 253 -7.36 -12.26 -9.33
C LEU A 253 -7.48 -10.97 -10.14
N PRO A 254 -8.12 -11.01 -11.35
CA PRO A 254 -8.34 -9.80 -12.14
C PRO A 254 -9.32 -8.86 -11.44
N PHE A 255 -9.27 -7.58 -11.82
CA PHE A 255 -10.30 -6.64 -11.41
C PHE A 255 -11.69 -7.11 -11.88
N GLY A 256 -12.71 -6.96 -11.04
CA GLY A 256 -14.07 -7.43 -11.31
C GLY A 256 -14.32 -8.90 -10.97
N ALA A 257 -13.29 -9.69 -10.64
CA ALA A 257 -13.51 -11.04 -10.12
C ALA A 257 -14.15 -11.00 -8.73
N ASN A 258 -14.88 -12.07 -8.40
CA ASN A 258 -15.47 -12.23 -7.07
C ASN A 258 -14.38 -12.36 -6.01
N GLN A 259 -14.44 -11.51 -4.99
CA GLN A 259 -13.53 -11.45 -3.85
C GLN A 259 -14.15 -11.94 -2.53
N ASP A 260 -15.29 -12.66 -2.57
CA ASP A 260 -16.02 -13.07 -1.35
C ASP A 260 -15.15 -13.91 -0.41
N HIS A 261 -14.26 -14.75 -0.97
CA HIS A 261 -13.33 -15.56 -0.17
C HIS A 261 -12.31 -14.72 0.63
N ALA A 262 -11.97 -13.54 0.16
CA ALA A 262 -11.12 -12.58 0.87
C ALA A 262 -11.96 -11.67 1.78
N LEU A 263 -13.07 -11.13 1.29
CA LEU A 263 -13.98 -10.27 2.03
C LEU A 263 -14.54 -10.92 3.31
N LYS A 264 -14.74 -12.25 3.32
CA LYS A 264 -15.22 -12.98 4.52
C LYS A 264 -14.35 -12.78 5.77
N HIS A 265 -13.10 -12.33 5.62
CA HIS A 265 -12.17 -12.06 6.73
C HIS A 265 -12.25 -10.64 7.28
N THR A 266 -12.90 -9.73 6.57
CA THR A 266 -12.97 -8.31 6.96
C THR A 266 -13.89 -8.04 8.15
N PRO A 267 -15.01 -8.77 8.39
CA PRO A 267 -15.79 -8.59 9.61
C PRO A 267 -14.98 -8.83 10.88
N ALA A 268 -14.15 -9.88 10.91
CA ALA A 268 -13.28 -10.15 12.06
C ALA A 268 -12.28 -9.02 12.31
N PHE A 269 -11.71 -8.42 11.27
CA PHE A 269 -10.86 -7.24 11.40
C PHE A 269 -11.62 -6.05 11.99
N ILE A 270 -12.85 -5.79 11.53
CA ILE A 270 -13.70 -4.72 12.07
C ILE A 270 -13.94 -4.97 13.57
N ASP A 271 -14.27 -6.20 13.95
CA ASP A 271 -14.52 -6.56 15.35
C ASP A 271 -13.25 -6.36 16.21
N GLU A 272 -12.08 -6.74 15.70
CA GLU A 272 -10.79 -6.51 16.37
C GLU A 272 -10.54 -5.01 16.62
N VAL A 273 -10.81 -4.15 15.64
CA VAL A 273 -10.70 -2.68 15.81
C VAL A 273 -11.70 -2.19 16.86
N LYS A 274 -12.98 -2.58 16.71
CA LYS A 274 -14.06 -2.13 17.60
C LYS A 274 -13.89 -2.58 19.05
N ALA A 275 -13.29 -3.75 19.26
CA ALA A 275 -13.01 -4.25 20.62
C ALA A 275 -12.08 -3.31 21.42
N VAL A 276 -11.16 -2.63 20.76
CA VAL A 276 -10.19 -1.72 21.40
C VAL A 276 -10.59 -0.25 21.21
N SER A 277 -11.13 0.08 20.06
CA SER A 277 -11.49 1.44 19.65
C SER A 277 -12.95 1.50 19.16
N PRO A 278 -13.93 1.42 20.05
CA PRO A 278 -15.35 1.32 19.67
C PRO A 278 -15.86 2.55 18.90
N ASN A 279 -15.22 3.70 19.07
CA ASN A 279 -15.59 4.96 18.40
C ASN A 279 -14.90 5.15 17.03
N SER A 280 -13.91 4.34 16.66
CA SER A 280 -13.31 4.42 15.34
C SER A 280 -14.30 4.01 14.26
N GLU A 281 -14.44 4.78 13.20
CA GLU A 281 -15.12 4.33 12.00
C GLU A 281 -14.18 3.46 11.16
N VAL A 282 -14.70 2.35 10.62
CA VAL A 282 -13.90 1.39 9.85
C VAL A 282 -14.47 1.28 8.45
N PHE A 283 -13.63 1.50 7.44
CA PHE A 283 -13.96 1.42 6.03
C PHE A 283 -13.25 0.26 5.36
N VAL A 284 -13.96 -0.48 4.51
CA VAL A 284 -13.43 -1.56 3.69
C VAL A 284 -13.80 -1.29 2.23
N PRO A 285 -13.09 -0.40 1.54
CA PRO A 285 -13.44 -0.04 0.17
C PRO A 285 -13.11 -1.16 -0.82
N LEU A 286 -13.96 -1.34 -1.83
CA LEU A 286 -13.73 -2.24 -2.94
C LEU A 286 -12.73 -1.63 -3.95
N HIS A 287 -12.33 -2.42 -4.95
CA HIS A 287 -11.46 -1.95 -6.02
C HIS A 287 -12.06 -0.73 -6.74
N PHE A 288 -11.23 0.29 -6.97
CA PHE A 288 -11.59 1.58 -7.59
C PHE A 288 -12.65 2.38 -6.84
N GLN A 289 -13.08 1.92 -5.67
CA GLN A 289 -13.95 2.71 -4.82
C GLN A 289 -13.15 3.85 -4.19
N THR A 290 -13.74 5.04 -4.20
CA THR A 290 -13.15 6.25 -3.63
C THR A 290 -13.82 6.59 -2.30
N LEU A 291 -13.02 6.80 -1.28
CA LEU A 291 -13.44 7.42 -0.02
C LEU A 291 -13.19 8.91 -0.12
N VAL A 292 -14.15 9.72 0.30
CA VAL A 292 -14.04 11.17 0.36
C VAL A 292 -14.06 11.60 1.82
N LEU A 293 -13.00 12.28 2.24
CA LEU A 293 -12.93 12.96 3.53
C LEU A 293 -13.21 14.44 3.32
N ASP A 294 -14.28 14.94 3.93
CA ASP A 294 -14.62 16.37 3.85
C ASP A 294 -13.74 17.24 4.76
N GLY A 295 -13.82 18.56 4.59
CA GLY A 295 -13.09 19.52 5.43
C GLY A 295 -13.49 19.50 6.91
N LYS A 296 -14.58 18.77 7.27
CA LYS A 296 -15.05 18.64 8.66
C LYS A 296 -14.57 17.36 9.33
N GLY A 297 -13.94 16.45 8.58
CA GLY A 297 -13.45 15.17 9.08
C GLY A 297 -14.44 14.02 8.95
N ASN A 298 -15.53 14.17 8.18
CA ASN A 298 -16.42 13.07 7.88
C ASN A 298 -15.93 12.33 6.64
N MET A 299 -15.79 11.02 6.74
CA MET A 299 -15.43 10.15 5.62
C MET A 299 -16.67 9.42 5.11
N ARG A 300 -16.78 9.30 3.79
CA ARG A 300 -17.84 8.53 3.14
C ARG A 300 -17.33 7.92 1.85
N VAL A 301 -18.02 6.89 1.37
CA VAL A 301 -17.81 6.38 0.02
C VAL A 301 -18.37 7.40 -0.97
N ALA A 302 -17.62 7.69 -2.04
CA ALA A 302 -18.12 8.51 -3.15
C ALA A 302 -19.32 7.81 -3.83
N GLU A 303 -20.29 8.62 -4.28
CA GLU A 303 -21.44 8.13 -5.05
C GLU A 303 -21.06 7.72 -6.47
#